data_2b71cc6a7b2727bd5834caa3c51a1e2b
#
_entry.id   2b71cc6a7b2727bd5834caa3c51a1e2b
#
_cell.length_a   1.000
_cell.length_b   1.000
_cell.length_c   1.000
_cell.angle_alpha   90.00
_cell.angle_beta   90.00
_cell.angle_gamma   90.00
#
_symmetry.space_group_name_H-M   'P 1'
#
loop_
_entity.id
_entity.type
_entity.pdbx_description
1 polymer ?
#
loop_
_entity_poly.entity_id
_entity_poly.type
_entity_poly.pdbx_seq_one_letter_code
_entity_poly.pdbx_strand_id
1 'polypeptide(L)'
;MRANRFSASEHTFLVGEGLSIAYTDYQPESVGSGVPLVYLPGFMRTARDFDRVAPRFAAERRVLTIDTRGRGKAGRANSAANYHFDLLIADTWALLDHLRIQRFVVVGLALGAFMAWRLGAERPDRVAGIVANDTGTETSSPGSKKMVGNADHSRYTLDGAAEKLRAPNAHLFPDFGPEDWRDYALQVYADRGEGYIRDFDPLWFEELPRFKAETPTFWPEFERLTCPVAVLHGEMSEYLSGDHAEKMAAFLPKGRVVHVQGRGHPLLLDEPASLAAIRNVLADADQT
;
A
#
# COMPACT_ATOMS: atom_id res chain seq x y z
N MET A 1 5.96 -26.36 -15.47
CA MET A 1 5.73 -25.44 -14.34
C MET A 1 7.02 -25.36 -13.56
N ARG A 2 7.67 -24.19 -13.45
CA ARG A 2 8.78 -24.02 -12.50
C ARG A 2 8.14 -23.99 -11.10
N ALA A 3 8.59 -24.88 -10.19
CA ALA A 3 8.15 -24.87 -8.80
C ALA A 3 8.34 -23.46 -8.23
N ASN A 4 7.36 -22.97 -7.48
CA ASN A 4 7.48 -21.72 -6.74
C ASN A 4 8.66 -21.89 -5.77
N ARG A 5 9.65 -21.01 -5.87
CA ARG A 5 10.84 -21.01 -5.00
C ARG A 5 10.59 -20.30 -3.66
N PHE A 6 9.35 -20.26 -3.22
CA PHE A 6 8.93 -19.64 -1.95
C PHE A 6 7.67 -20.33 -1.43
N SER A 7 7.44 -20.23 -0.12
CA SER A 7 6.18 -20.54 0.55
C SER A 7 5.44 -19.25 0.87
N ALA A 8 4.10 -19.30 0.94
CA ALA A 8 3.26 -18.21 1.40
C ALA A 8 2.30 -18.73 2.47
N SER A 9 2.21 -18.04 3.59
CA SER A 9 1.33 -18.39 4.70
C SER A 9 0.62 -17.16 5.25
N GLU A 10 -0.66 -17.31 5.54
CA GLU A 10 -1.51 -16.25 6.10
C GLU A 10 -1.55 -16.36 7.62
N HIS A 11 -1.48 -15.24 8.28
CA HIS A 11 -1.43 -15.13 9.73
C HIS A 11 -2.26 -13.96 10.23
N THR A 12 -2.60 -14.02 11.52
CA THR A 12 -3.13 -12.89 12.27
C THR A 12 -2.21 -12.57 13.44
N PHE A 13 -2.08 -11.30 13.79
CA PHE A 13 -1.31 -10.82 14.93
C PHE A 13 -2.19 -9.94 15.80
N LEU A 14 -2.32 -10.28 17.08
CA LEU A 14 -3.11 -9.54 18.05
C LEU A 14 -2.42 -8.23 18.38
N VAL A 15 -3.17 -7.13 18.32
CA VAL A 15 -2.75 -5.79 18.67
C VAL A 15 -3.61 -5.24 19.80
N GLY A 16 -3.43 -3.99 20.18
CA GLY A 16 -4.20 -3.36 21.25
C GLY A 16 -5.72 -3.41 21.00
N GLU A 17 -6.51 -3.25 22.07
CA GLU A 17 -7.98 -3.24 22.08
C GLU A 17 -8.63 -4.58 21.65
N GLY A 18 -7.89 -5.69 21.74
CA GLY A 18 -8.39 -7.01 21.33
C GLY A 18 -8.59 -7.16 19.83
N LEU A 19 -8.04 -6.23 19.03
CA LEU A 19 -8.06 -6.30 17.59
C LEU A 19 -6.92 -7.15 17.05
N SER A 20 -7.00 -7.48 15.77
CA SER A 20 -5.90 -8.11 15.04
C SER A 20 -5.64 -7.39 13.74
N ILE A 21 -4.38 -7.42 13.31
CA ILE A 21 -3.99 -7.20 11.93
C ILE A 21 -3.77 -8.55 11.27
N ALA A 22 -3.88 -8.61 9.95
CA ALA A 22 -3.60 -9.83 9.20
C ALA A 22 -2.44 -9.60 8.25
N TYR A 23 -1.70 -10.66 7.93
CA TYR A 23 -0.59 -10.54 6.98
C TYR A 23 -0.35 -11.86 6.27
N THR A 24 0.19 -11.76 5.05
CA THR A 24 0.75 -12.91 4.34
C THR A 24 2.26 -12.81 4.39
N ASP A 25 2.91 -13.88 4.82
CA ASP A 25 4.36 -14.02 4.91
C ASP A 25 4.84 -14.94 3.77
N TYR A 26 5.53 -14.34 2.82
CA TYR A 26 6.18 -15.05 1.71
C TYR A 26 7.63 -15.28 2.07
N GLN A 27 8.03 -16.53 2.19
CA GLN A 27 9.37 -16.92 2.60
C GLN A 27 10.10 -17.63 1.44
N PRO A 28 11.31 -17.18 1.02
CA PRO A 28 12.10 -17.89 0.03
C PRO A 28 12.50 -19.27 0.55
N GLU A 29 12.59 -20.28 -0.33
CA GLU A 29 13.04 -21.63 0.03
C GLU A 29 14.50 -21.67 0.47
N SER A 30 15.33 -20.79 -0.09
CA SER A 30 16.71 -20.58 0.34
C SER A 30 16.79 -19.32 1.19
N VAL A 31 17.58 -19.36 2.27
CA VAL A 31 17.81 -18.16 3.09
C VAL A 31 18.40 -17.05 2.21
N GLY A 32 17.55 -16.18 1.72
CA GLY A 32 17.95 -14.98 0.98
C GLY A 32 18.58 -13.98 1.94
N SER A 33 19.69 -13.36 1.52
CA SER A 33 20.38 -12.32 2.31
C SER A 33 19.78 -10.93 2.10
N GLY A 34 18.78 -10.78 1.23
CA GLY A 34 18.19 -9.49 0.88
C GLY A 34 17.32 -8.91 2.01
N VAL A 35 17.33 -7.59 2.10
CA VAL A 35 16.47 -6.85 3.04
C VAL A 35 14.98 -7.19 2.76
N PRO A 36 14.19 -7.56 3.79
CA PRO A 36 12.77 -7.85 3.62
C PRO A 36 11.97 -6.72 2.97
N LEU A 37 10.93 -7.08 2.23
CA LEU A 37 10.01 -6.15 1.57
C LEU A 37 8.65 -6.18 2.25
N VAL A 38 8.14 -5.01 2.64
CA VAL A 38 6.85 -4.86 3.35
C VAL A 38 5.91 -4.02 2.50
N TYR A 39 4.69 -4.51 2.27
CA TYR A 39 3.66 -3.80 1.52
C TYR A 39 2.56 -3.30 2.47
N LEU A 40 2.22 -2.01 2.34
CA LEU A 40 1.19 -1.33 3.13
C LEU A 40 0.08 -0.78 2.23
N PRO A 41 -1.19 -1.18 2.43
CA PRO A 41 -2.30 -0.83 1.57
C PRO A 41 -2.79 0.60 1.77
N GLY A 42 -3.61 1.04 0.81
CA GLY A 42 -4.31 2.32 0.85
C GLY A 42 -5.48 2.36 1.82
N PHE A 43 -6.13 3.52 1.88
CA PHE A 43 -7.23 3.81 2.82
C PHE A 43 -8.39 2.79 2.75
N MET A 44 -8.91 2.51 1.55
CA MET A 44 -10.00 1.53 1.33
C MET A 44 -9.48 0.27 0.63
N ARG A 45 -8.21 -0.06 0.81
CA ARG A 45 -7.53 -1.15 0.13
C ARG A 45 -7.07 -2.20 1.12
N THR A 46 -6.68 -3.34 0.60
CA THR A 46 -6.25 -4.51 1.39
C THR A 46 -4.93 -5.06 0.86
N ALA A 47 -4.36 -6.03 1.57
CA ALA A 47 -3.16 -6.76 1.15
C ALA A 47 -3.30 -7.42 -0.25
N ARG A 48 -4.54 -7.68 -0.72
CA ARG A 48 -4.79 -8.23 -2.07
C ARG A 48 -4.30 -7.36 -3.20
N ASP A 49 -4.10 -6.06 -2.98
CA ASP A 49 -3.47 -5.18 -3.98
C ASP A 49 -2.09 -5.67 -4.41
N PHE A 50 -1.45 -6.44 -3.56
CA PHE A 50 -0.09 -6.89 -3.74
C PHE A 50 0.05 -8.36 -4.17
N ASP A 51 -1.06 -9.09 -4.32
CA ASP A 51 -1.06 -10.52 -4.68
C ASP A 51 -0.38 -10.79 -6.03
N ARG A 52 -0.43 -9.83 -6.98
CA ARG A 52 0.22 -9.94 -8.28
C ARG A 52 1.72 -9.61 -8.24
N VAL A 53 2.15 -8.77 -7.30
CA VAL A 53 3.51 -8.24 -7.25
C VAL A 53 4.37 -8.90 -6.17
N ALA A 54 3.84 -9.24 -5.01
CA ALA A 54 4.59 -9.85 -3.92
C ALA A 54 5.32 -11.15 -4.34
N PRO A 55 4.68 -12.08 -5.08
CA PRO A 55 5.35 -13.30 -5.55
C PRO A 55 6.58 -13.06 -6.45
N ARG A 56 6.66 -11.91 -7.11
CA ARG A 56 7.79 -11.57 -8.01
C ARG A 56 9.10 -11.30 -7.27
N PHE A 57 9.02 -11.04 -5.96
CA PHE A 57 10.17 -10.79 -5.09
C PHE A 57 10.39 -11.93 -4.08
N ALA A 58 9.36 -12.73 -3.83
CA ALA A 58 9.35 -13.74 -2.77
C ALA A 58 10.38 -14.88 -2.94
N ALA A 59 10.85 -15.14 -4.16
CA ALA A 59 11.93 -16.11 -4.40
C ALA A 59 13.33 -15.60 -3.99
N GLU A 60 13.49 -14.28 -3.87
CA GLU A 60 14.76 -13.61 -3.63
C GLU A 60 14.89 -13.13 -2.16
N ARG A 61 13.77 -12.82 -1.51
CA ARG A 61 13.70 -12.25 -0.16
C ARG A 61 12.38 -12.50 0.54
N ARG A 62 12.35 -12.35 1.83
CA ARG A 62 11.09 -12.35 2.58
C ARG A 62 10.23 -11.18 2.17
N VAL A 63 8.93 -11.42 1.93
CA VAL A 63 7.95 -10.38 1.58
C VAL A 63 6.77 -10.48 2.53
N LEU A 64 6.31 -9.35 3.04
CA LEU A 64 5.09 -9.24 3.83
C LEU A 64 4.07 -8.36 3.13
N THR A 65 2.82 -8.81 3.06
CA THR A 65 1.68 -7.95 2.71
C THR A 65 0.75 -7.87 3.91
N ILE A 66 0.36 -6.65 4.32
CA ILE A 66 -0.31 -6.43 5.61
C ILE A 66 -1.70 -5.85 5.38
N ASP A 67 -2.71 -6.47 6.00
CA ASP A 67 -4.02 -5.87 6.24
C ASP A 67 -4.01 -5.15 7.58
N THR A 68 -4.04 -3.84 7.57
CA THR A 68 -4.14 -3.04 8.80
C THR A 68 -5.55 -3.09 9.38
N ARG A 69 -5.73 -2.65 10.62
CA ARG A 69 -7.03 -2.63 11.33
C ARG A 69 -8.18 -2.22 10.40
N GLY A 70 -9.29 -2.94 10.46
CA GLY A 70 -10.50 -2.66 9.71
C GLY A 70 -10.43 -2.93 8.21
N ARG A 71 -9.39 -3.62 7.70
CA ARG A 71 -9.23 -3.96 6.28
C ARG A 71 -9.04 -5.45 6.10
N GLY A 72 -9.52 -5.97 4.97
CA GLY A 72 -9.31 -7.35 4.57
C GLY A 72 -9.66 -8.36 5.66
N LYS A 73 -8.67 -9.16 6.04
CA LYS A 73 -8.77 -10.21 7.08
C LYS A 73 -8.47 -9.69 8.49
N ALA A 74 -8.12 -8.41 8.66
CA ALA A 74 -7.89 -7.81 9.96
C ALA A 74 -9.18 -7.62 10.76
N GLY A 75 -9.04 -7.51 12.08
CA GLY A 75 -10.14 -7.25 13.00
C GLY A 75 -10.80 -5.90 12.75
N ARG A 76 -12.12 -5.85 12.97
CA ARG A 76 -12.94 -4.63 12.89
C ARG A 76 -13.24 -4.10 14.29
N ALA A 77 -13.14 -2.78 14.44
CA ALA A 77 -13.34 -2.10 15.72
C ALA A 77 -14.81 -1.76 15.97
N ASN A 78 -15.13 -1.46 17.24
CA ASN A 78 -16.44 -0.95 17.63
C ASN A 78 -16.47 0.59 17.73
N SER A 79 -15.33 1.24 17.48
CA SER A 79 -15.17 2.69 17.57
C SER A 79 -14.18 3.19 16.53
N ALA A 80 -14.49 4.31 15.90
CA ALA A 80 -13.62 4.96 14.93
C ALA A 80 -12.26 5.35 15.54
N ALA A 81 -12.21 5.71 16.82
CA ALA A 81 -10.96 6.05 17.52
C ALA A 81 -9.91 4.93 17.49
N ASN A 82 -10.35 3.67 17.32
CA ASN A 82 -9.44 2.53 17.18
C ASN A 82 -8.78 2.44 15.80
N TYR A 83 -9.11 3.36 14.90
CA TYR A 83 -8.48 3.51 13.57
C TYR A 83 -7.56 4.72 13.47
N HIS A 84 -7.23 5.34 14.61
CA HIS A 84 -6.28 6.46 14.62
C HIS A 84 -4.96 6.10 13.94
N PHE A 85 -4.40 7.05 13.18
CA PHE A 85 -3.21 6.81 12.37
C PHE A 85 -2.01 6.30 13.19
N ASP A 86 -1.79 6.85 14.40
CA ASP A 86 -0.69 6.41 15.26
C ASP A 86 -0.83 4.95 15.72
N LEU A 87 -2.06 4.43 15.82
CA LEU A 87 -2.29 3.01 16.12
C LEU A 87 -1.88 2.11 14.95
N LEU A 88 -2.05 2.55 13.69
CA LEU A 88 -1.56 1.80 12.53
C LEU A 88 -0.03 1.70 12.54
N ILE A 89 0.63 2.80 12.91
CA ILE A 89 2.09 2.84 13.05
C ILE A 89 2.56 1.92 14.16
N ALA A 90 1.94 2.02 15.34
CA ALA A 90 2.27 1.18 16.50
C ALA A 90 2.07 -0.33 16.19
N ASP A 91 0.96 -0.70 15.53
CA ASP A 91 0.69 -2.08 15.14
C ASP A 91 1.73 -2.61 14.14
N THR A 92 2.12 -1.76 13.17
CA THR A 92 3.13 -2.13 12.18
C THR A 92 4.48 -2.40 12.86
N TRP A 93 4.91 -1.53 13.79
CA TRP A 93 6.13 -1.75 14.56
C TRP A 93 6.04 -3.02 15.41
N ALA A 94 4.92 -3.23 16.11
CA ALA A 94 4.72 -4.41 16.94
C ALA A 94 4.79 -5.72 16.14
N LEU A 95 4.20 -5.74 14.94
CA LEU A 95 4.29 -6.89 14.04
C LEU A 95 5.73 -7.14 13.57
N LEU A 96 6.43 -6.08 13.11
CA LEU A 96 7.81 -6.20 12.63
C LEU A 96 8.76 -6.66 13.76
N ASP A 97 8.55 -6.19 14.98
CA ASP A 97 9.33 -6.60 16.15
C ASP A 97 9.04 -8.08 16.51
N HIS A 98 7.76 -8.49 16.49
CA HIS A 98 7.36 -9.89 16.68
C HIS A 98 8.02 -10.83 15.65
N LEU A 99 8.04 -10.40 14.39
CA LEU A 99 8.65 -11.16 13.29
C LEU A 99 10.18 -11.03 13.23
N ARG A 100 10.78 -10.28 14.16
CA ARG A 100 12.22 -10.00 14.25
C ARG A 100 12.79 -9.37 12.96
N ILE A 101 12.00 -8.58 12.25
CA ILE A 101 12.42 -7.84 11.08
C ILE A 101 13.03 -6.53 11.56
N GLN A 102 14.36 -6.51 11.66
CA GLN A 102 15.10 -5.35 12.17
C GLN A 102 15.25 -4.26 11.11
N ARG A 103 15.31 -4.63 9.84
CA ARG A 103 15.50 -3.71 8.71
C ARG A 103 14.66 -4.17 7.53
N PHE A 104 14.03 -3.22 6.79
CA PHE A 104 13.12 -3.54 5.69
C PHE A 104 12.99 -2.39 4.69
N VAL A 105 12.59 -2.72 3.46
CA VAL A 105 12.08 -1.75 2.47
C VAL A 105 10.56 -1.77 2.54
N VAL A 106 9.93 -0.61 2.45
CA VAL A 106 8.46 -0.50 2.45
C VAL A 106 7.94 0.04 1.12
N VAL A 107 6.91 -0.60 0.60
CA VAL A 107 6.11 -0.13 -0.54
C VAL A 107 4.74 0.26 -0.01
N GLY A 108 4.41 1.53 -0.09
CA GLY A 108 3.15 2.08 0.44
C GLY A 108 2.26 2.64 -0.65
N LEU A 109 0.97 2.30 -0.59
CA LEU A 109 -0.07 2.86 -1.45
C LEU A 109 -0.90 3.87 -0.64
N ALA A 110 -1.03 5.12 -1.09
CA ALA A 110 -1.85 6.17 -0.46
C ALA A 110 -1.62 6.23 1.06
N LEU A 111 -2.57 5.82 1.90
CA LEU A 111 -2.38 5.74 3.36
C LEU A 111 -1.13 4.95 3.74
N GLY A 112 -0.83 3.85 3.03
CA GLY A 112 0.38 3.06 3.25
C GLY A 112 1.67 3.83 2.96
N ALA A 113 1.67 4.80 2.03
CA ALA A 113 2.80 5.70 1.80
C ALA A 113 2.95 6.72 2.93
N PHE A 114 1.84 7.25 3.47
CA PHE A 114 1.88 8.10 4.67
C PHE A 114 2.44 7.34 5.87
N MET A 115 2.06 6.06 6.02
CA MET A 115 2.67 5.20 7.04
C MET A 115 4.17 5.03 6.78
N ALA A 116 4.59 4.82 5.53
CA ALA A 116 6.02 4.67 5.19
C ALA A 116 6.84 5.93 5.53
N TRP A 117 6.29 7.14 5.28
CA TRP A 117 6.94 8.41 5.68
C TRP A 117 7.12 8.47 7.20
N ARG A 118 6.08 8.17 7.97
CA ARG A 118 6.12 8.18 9.43
C ARG A 118 7.10 7.13 9.97
N LEU A 119 7.04 5.89 9.48
CA LEU A 119 7.96 4.82 9.88
C LEU A 119 9.43 5.18 9.62
N GLY A 120 9.72 5.74 8.42
CA GLY A 120 11.07 6.17 8.07
C GLY A 120 11.59 7.32 8.92
N ALA A 121 10.73 8.27 9.28
CA ALA A 121 11.08 9.40 10.14
C ALA A 121 11.27 9.01 11.62
N GLU A 122 10.51 8.01 12.10
CA GLU A 122 10.61 7.54 13.50
C GLU A 122 11.82 6.65 13.74
N ARG A 123 12.11 5.72 12.82
CA ARG A 123 13.22 4.75 12.97
C ARG A 123 14.00 4.65 11.66
N PRO A 124 14.80 5.68 11.32
CA PRO A 124 15.55 5.73 10.04
C PRO A 124 16.60 4.63 9.90
N ASP A 125 17.06 4.06 11.00
CA ASP A 125 17.97 2.91 11.04
C ASP A 125 17.29 1.60 10.59
N ARG A 126 15.97 1.51 10.70
CA ARG A 126 15.19 0.32 10.35
C ARG A 126 14.59 0.37 8.94
N VAL A 127 14.23 1.55 8.45
CA VAL A 127 13.65 1.70 7.10
C VAL A 127 14.76 1.88 6.08
N ALA A 128 15.08 0.80 5.37
CA ALA A 128 16.19 0.72 4.42
C ALA A 128 15.89 1.37 3.06
N GLY A 129 14.60 1.60 2.75
CA GLY A 129 14.16 2.24 1.52
C GLY A 129 12.63 2.35 1.47
N ILE A 130 12.13 3.27 0.67
CA ILE A 130 10.69 3.52 0.51
C ILE A 130 10.34 3.60 -0.97
N VAL A 131 9.23 2.96 -1.35
CA VAL A 131 8.58 3.15 -2.65
C VAL A 131 7.16 3.65 -2.40
N ALA A 132 6.88 4.88 -2.81
CA ALA A 132 5.55 5.46 -2.71
C ALA A 132 4.79 5.23 -4.00
N ASN A 133 3.68 4.50 -3.91
CA ASN A 133 2.81 4.24 -5.03
C ASN A 133 1.87 5.43 -5.24
N ASP A 134 2.22 6.27 -6.18
CA ASP A 134 1.44 7.41 -6.67
C ASP A 134 0.86 8.29 -5.54
N THR A 135 1.72 8.64 -4.57
CA THR A 135 1.32 9.35 -3.36
C THR A 135 2.34 10.41 -3.02
N GLY A 136 1.84 11.64 -2.85
CA GLY A 136 2.61 12.78 -2.38
C GLY A 136 2.69 12.86 -0.86
N THR A 137 3.05 14.03 -0.37
CA THR A 137 3.11 14.34 1.06
C THR A 137 1.80 14.91 1.61
N GLU A 138 0.91 15.39 0.74
CA GLU A 138 -0.35 16.02 1.13
C GLU A 138 -1.46 14.99 1.32
N THR A 139 -2.20 15.07 2.44
CA THR A 139 -3.30 14.14 2.75
C THR A 139 -4.60 14.45 1.99
N SER A 140 -4.64 15.58 1.31
CA SER A 140 -5.78 15.98 0.49
C SER A 140 -5.36 16.24 -0.95
N SER A 141 -6.04 15.60 -1.90
CA SER A 141 -5.90 15.79 -3.35
C SER A 141 -7.28 15.77 -4.02
N PRO A 142 -7.40 16.19 -5.27
CA PRO A 142 -8.65 16.03 -6.03
C PRO A 142 -9.13 14.58 -6.03
N GLY A 143 -8.24 13.62 -6.30
CA GLY A 143 -8.53 12.19 -6.31
C GLY A 143 -9.01 11.66 -4.96
N SER A 144 -8.39 12.08 -3.84
CA SER A 144 -8.81 11.64 -2.51
C SER A 144 -10.21 12.13 -2.13
N LYS A 145 -10.62 13.32 -2.57
CA LYS A 145 -11.97 13.84 -2.38
C LYS A 145 -13.00 13.05 -3.20
N LYS A 146 -12.69 12.77 -4.46
CA LYS A 146 -13.52 11.96 -5.37
C LYS A 146 -13.70 10.53 -4.84
N MET A 147 -12.62 9.92 -4.31
CA MET A 147 -12.64 8.60 -3.71
C MET A 147 -13.65 8.49 -2.58
N VAL A 148 -13.63 9.43 -1.63
CA VAL A 148 -14.57 9.44 -0.48
C VAL A 148 -16.02 9.57 -0.96
N GLY A 149 -16.27 10.42 -1.96
CA GLY A 149 -17.62 10.61 -2.52
C GLY A 149 -18.17 9.38 -3.26
N ASN A 150 -17.30 8.49 -3.75
CA ASN A 150 -17.67 7.30 -4.51
C ASN A 150 -17.66 6.01 -3.67
N ALA A 151 -17.28 6.07 -2.41
CA ALA A 151 -17.28 4.90 -1.55
C ALA A 151 -18.70 4.49 -1.16
N ASP A 152 -19.03 3.24 -1.37
CA ASP A 152 -20.26 2.62 -0.89
C ASP A 152 -20.01 1.21 -0.37
N HIS A 153 -20.94 0.67 0.41
CA HIS A 153 -20.91 -0.68 0.97
C HIS A 153 -22.04 -1.56 0.41
N SER A 154 -22.55 -1.21 -0.77
CA SER A 154 -23.53 -2.03 -1.47
C SER A 154 -22.92 -3.37 -1.88
N ARG A 155 -23.79 -4.36 -2.02
CA ARG A 155 -23.43 -5.68 -2.52
C ARG A 155 -23.59 -5.73 -4.03
N TYR A 156 -22.66 -6.40 -4.68
CA TYR A 156 -22.60 -6.54 -6.13
C TYR A 156 -22.37 -8.00 -6.53
N THR A 157 -22.76 -8.37 -7.75
CA THR A 157 -22.12 -9.49 -8.44
C THR A 157 -20.68 -9.10 -8.78
N LEU A 158 -19.82 -10.05 -9.13
CA LEU A 158 -18.45 -9.73 -9.55
C LEU A 158 -18.43 -8.77 -10.74
N ASP A 159 -19.28 -9.00 -11.74
CA ASP A 159 -19.41 -8.12 -12.91
C ASP A 159 -19.93 -6.72 -12.52
N GLY A 160 -20.87 -6.66 -11.57
CA GLY A 160 -21.37 -5.40 -11.04
C GLY A 160 -20.29 -4.62 -10.28
N ALA A 161 -19.45 -5.30 -9.50
CA ALA A 161 -18.31 -4.72 -8.82
C ALA A 161 -17.24 -4.21 -9.81
N ALA A 162 -16.97 -4.99 -10.85
CA ALA A 162 -16.06 -4.62 -11.93
C ALA A 162 -16.56 -3.36 -12.68
N GLU A 163 -17.85 -3.31 -13.03
CA GLU A 163 -18.44 -2.14 -13.68
C GLU A 163 -18.44 -0.91 -12.78
N LYS A 164 -18.72 -1.08 -11.47
CA LYS A 164 -18.66 0.01 -10.48
C LYS A 164 -17.28 0.63 -10.40
N LEU A 165 -16.21 -0.16 -10.57
CA LEU A 165 -14.84 0.34 -10.65
C LEU A 165 -14.52 0.93 -12.03
N ARG A 166 -14.97 0.28 -13.10
CA ARG A 166 -14.70 0.68 -14.49
C ARG A 166 -15.28 2.05 -14.80
N ALA A 167 -16.55 2.26 -14.50
CA ALA A 167 -17.29 3.46 -14.90
C ALA A 167 -16.57 4.79 -14.57
N PRO A 168 -16.07 5.02 -13.34
CA PRO A 168 -15.34 6.25 -13.01
C PRO A 168 -13.85 6.22 -13.39
N ASN A 169 -13.23 5.05 -13.66
CA ASN A 169 -11.78 4.91 -13.74
C ASN A 169 -11.27 4.39 -15.10
N ALA A 170 -12.15 4.13 -16.09
CA ALA A 170 -11.71 3.57 -17.37
C ALA A 170 -10.65 4.43 -18.08
N HIS A 171 -10.71 5.74 -17.93
CA HIS A 171 -9.72 6.66 -18.48
C HIS A 171 -8.34 6.56 -17.83
N LEU A 172 -8.25 6.04 -16.58
CA LEU A 172 -7.00 5.85 -15.83
C LEU A 172 -6.28 4.54 -16.19
N PHE A 173 -6.99 3.62 -16.86
CA PHE A 173 -6.50 2.29 -17.26
C PHE A 173 -7.00 1.97 -18.69
N PRO A 174 -6.47 2.69 -19.70
CA PRO A 174 -7.02 2.66 -21.07
C PRO A 174 -6.87 1.31 -21.78
N ASP A 175 -5.96 0.45 -21.31
CA ASP A 175 -5.69 -0.88 -21.86
C ASP A 175 -6.43 -2.01 -21.14
N PHE A 176 -7.25 -1.70 -20.11
CA PHE A 176 -7.99 -2.73 -19.39
C PHE A 176 -9.15 -3.27 -20.21
N GLY A 177 -9.14 -4.60 -20.39
CA GLY A 177 -10.31 -5.36 -20.87
C GLY A 177 -11.24 -5.80 -19.73
N PRO A 178 -12.34 -6.50 -20.05
CA PRO A 178 -13.32 -6.95 -19.06
C PRO A 178 -12.72 -7.82 -17.95
N GLU A 179 -11.76 -8.70 -18.27
CA GLU A 179 -11.11 -9.57 -17.29
C GLU A 179 -10.21 -8.79 -16.35
N ASP A 180 -9.48 -7.76 -16.84
CA ASP A 180 -8.66 -6.90 -15.98
C ASP A 180 -9.51 -6.17 -14.95
N TRP A 181 -10.70 -5.70 -15.34
CA TRP A 181 -11.64 -5.07 -14.41
C TRP A 181 -12.21 -6.04 -13.38
N ARG A 182 -12.43 -7.32 -13.74
CA ARG A 182 -12.82 -8.37 -12.78
C ARG A 182 -11.69 -8.67 -11.80
N ASP A 183 -10.47 -8.81 -12.29
CA ASP A 183 -9.28 -9.00 -11.45
C ASP A 183 -9.09 -7.82 -10.50
N TYR A 184 -9.25 -6.60 -10.99
CA TYR A 184 -9.18 -5.40 -10.16
C TYR A 184 -10.31 -5.36 -9.13
N ALA A 185 -11.52 -5.81 -9.48
CA ALA A 185 -12.62 -5.92 -8.52
C ALA A 185 -12.31 -6.91 -7.40
N LEU A 186 -11.66 -8.04 -7.68
CA LEU A 186 -11.23 -9.01 -6.67
C LEU A 186 -10.19 -8.47 -5.69
N GLN A 187 -9.40 -7.47 -6.08
CA GLN A 187 -8.50 -6.77 -5.16
C GLN A 187 -9.25 -5.84 -4.19
N VAL A 188 -10.35 -5.22 -4.65
CA VAL A 188 -11.08 -4.18 -3.91
C VAL A 188 -12.23 -4.75 -3.08
N TYR A 189 -12.93 -5.75 -3.62
CA TYR A 189 -14.12 -6.34 -3.03
C TYR A 189 -13.83 -7.76 -2.53
N ALA A 190 -14.51 -8.18 -1.48
CA ALA A 190 -14.49 -9.55 -0.98
C ALA A 190 -15.85 -10.20 -1.17
N ASP A 191 -15.85 -11.46 -1.57
CA ASP A 191 -17.05 -12.30 -1.53
C ASP A 191 -17.43 -12.57 -0.06
N ARG A 192 -18.68 -12.28 0.30
CA ARG A 192 -19.25 -12.52 1.63
C ARG A 192 -20.44 -13.48 1.59
N GLY A 193 -20.47 -14.37 0.58
CA GLY A 193 -21.50 -15.40 0.40
C GLY A 193 -22.80 -14.94 -0.23
N GLU A 194 -23.15 -13.66 -0.06
CA GLU A 194 -24.32 -13.00 -0.67
C GLU A 194 -23.93 -11.92 -1.69
N GLY A 195 -22.69 -11.99 -2.18
CA GLY A 195 -22.10 -11.07 -3.14
C GLY A 195 -20.85 -10.34 -2.62
N TYR A 196 -20.31 -9.53 -3.50
CA TYR A 196 -19.07 -8.80 -3.33
C TYR A 196 -19.32 -7.45 -2.66
N ILE A 197 -18.60 -7.17 -1.58
CA ILE A 197 -18.66 -5.91 -0.82
C ILE A 197 -17.23 -5.34 -0.66
N ARG A 198 -17.10 -4.01 -0.59
CA ARG A 198 -15.80 -3.41 -0.26
C ARG A 198 -15.27 -3.91 1.07
N ASP A 199 -14.01 -4.31 1.08
CA ASP A 199 -13.45 -5.07 2.19
C ASP A 199 -12.68 -4.18 3.18
N PHE A 200 -13.38 -3.15 3.68
CA PHE A 200 -12.89 -2.30 4.76
C PHE A 200 -14.06 -1.89 5.69
N ASP A 201 -13.72 -1.45 6.90
CA ASP A 201 -14.71 -1.00 7.88
C ASP A 201 -15.14 0.44 7.61
N PRO A 202 -16.46 0.73 7.47
CA PRO A 202 -16.98 2.09 7.25
C PRO A 202 -16.62 3.09 8.34
N LEU A 203 -16.40 2.66 9.58
CA LEU A 203 -15.98 3.54 10.69
C LEU A 203 -14.70 4.34 10.37
N TRP A 204 -13.92 3.89 9.40
CA TRP A 204 -12.79 4.66 8.88
C TRP A 204 -13.17 6.04 8.33
N PHE A 205 -14.39 6.20 7.82
CA PHE A 205 -14.85 7.51 7.34
C PHE A 205 -15.10 8.50 8.46
N GLU A 206 -15.39 8.03 9.67
CA GLU A 206 -15.53 8.88 10.85
C GLU A 206 -14.16 9.38 11.34
N GLU A 207 -13.09 8.58 11.19
CA GLU A 207 -11.73 8.96 11.58
C GLU A 207 -11.02 9.84 10.50
N LEU A 208 -11.38 9.70 9.23
CA LEU A 208 -10.71 10.40 8.13
C LEU A 208 -10.66 11.94 8.26
N PRO A 209 -11.73 12.65 8.68
CA PRO A 209 -11.68 14.09 8.88
C PRO A 209 -10.68 14.50 9.96
N ARG A 210 -10.60 13.73 11.06
CA ARG A 210 -9.66 13.94 12.13
C ARG A 210 -8.23 13.75 11.65
N PHE A 211 -7.93 12.62 10.98
CA PHE A 211 -6.63 12.34 10.39
C PHE A 211 -6.15 13.48 9.49
N LYS A 212 -7.02 14.00 8.60
CA LYS A 212 -6.67 15.09 7.69
C LYS A 212 -6.48 16.43 8.40
N ALA A 213 -7.18 16.67 9.49
CA ALA A 213 -7.03 17.89 10.28
C ALA A 213 -5.75 17.88 11.12
N GLU A 214 -5.43 16.75 11.74
CA GLU A 214 -4.24 16.59 12.58
C GLU A 214 -2.96 16.46 11.75
N THR A 215 -3.04 15.85 10.56
CA THR A 215 -1.88 15.64 9.69
C THR A 215 -2.23 16.06 8.24
N PRO A 216 -2.29 17.37 7.94
CA PRO A 216 -2.60 17.85 6.60
C PRO A 216 -1.50 17.55 5.58
N THR A 217 -0.26 17.40 6.05
CA THR A 217 0.92 17.11 5.23
C THR A 217 1.91 16.22 5.98
N PHE A 218 2.65 15.41 5.24
CA PHE A 218 3.78 14.59 5.72
C PHE A 218 5.14 15.17 5.31
N TRP A 219 5.23 16.44 4.90
CA TRP A 219 6.51 17.08 4.63
C TRP A 219 7.48 16.97 5.82
N PRO A 220 7.08 17.22 7.09
CA PRO A 220 7.99 17.12 8.22
C PRO A 220 8.60 15.73 8.41
N GLU A 221 7.85 14.67 8.14
CA GLU A 221 8.36 13.29 8.14
C GLU A 221 9.26 13.03 6.93
N PHE A 222 8.82 13.48 5.75
CA PHE A 222 9.53 13.28 4.50
C PHE A 222 10.92 13.93 4.52
N GLU A 223 11.05 15.13 5.06
CA GLU A 223 12.32 15.86 5.20
C GLU A 223 13.37 15.14 6.07
N ARG A 224 12.91 14.26 6.96
CA ARG A 224 13.77 13.50 7.88
C ARG A 224 14.24 12.15 7.32
N LEU A 225 13.80 11.79 6.12
CA LEU A 225 14.16 10.51 5.51
C LEU A 225 15.64 10.51 5.07
N THR A 226 16.32 9.43 5.40
CA THR A 226 17.74 9.23 5.05
C THR A 226 17.97 8.07 4.08
N CYS A 227 16.95 7.24 3.90
CA CYS A 227 17.00 6.07 3.01
C CYS A 227 16.71 6.47 1.56
N PRO A 228 17.03 5.58 0.57
CA PRO A 228 16.56 5.73 -0.81
C PRO A 228 15.04 5.78 -0.89
N VAL A 229 14.51 6.72 -1.69
CA VAL A 229 13.07 6.90 -1.92
C VAL A 229 12.79 6.91 -3.42
N ALA A 230 11.86 6.08 -3.86
CA ALA A 230 11.26 6.16 -5.19
C ALA A 230 9.80 6.60 -5.09
N VAL A 231 9.48 7.71 -5.74
CA VAL A 231 8.10 8.19 -5.92
C VAL A 231 7.63 7.72 -7.28
N LEU A 232 6.72 6.76 -7.31
CA LEU A 232 6.04 6.35 -8.54
C LEU A 232 4.93 7.35 -8.82
N HIS A 233 4.85 7.81 -10.05
CA HIS A 233 3.83 8.75 -10.50
C HIS A 233 3.13 8.20 -11.73
N GLY A 234 1.83 7.96 -11.63
CA GLY A 234 0.99 7.63 -12.76
C GLY A 234 0.76 8.87 -13.63
N GLU A 235 1.02 8.75 -14.95
CA GLU A 235 0.86 9.87 -15.88
C GLU A 235 -0.51 10.53 -15.82
N MET A 236 -1.54 9.73 -15.53
CA MET A 236 -2.95 10.16 -15.46
C MET A 236 -3.45 10.33 -14.02
N SER A 237 -2.54 10.46 -13.05
CA SER A 237 -2.90 10.54 -11.63
C SER A 237 -3.70 11.79 -11.29
N GLU A 238 -4.80 11.59 -10.54
CA GLU A 238 -5.56 12.67 -9.88
C GLU A 238 -5.14 12.86 -8.41
N TYR A 239 -4.19 12.04 -7.91
CA TYR A 239 -3.72 12.06 -6.52
C TYR A 239 -2.41 12.79 -6.33
N LEU A 240 -1.47 12.59 -7.23
CA LEU A 240 -0.13 13.18 -7.23
C LEU A 240 0.08 13.91 -8.55
N SER A 241 0.48 15.17 -8.51
CA SER A 241 0.92 15.87 -9.73
C SER A 241 2.37 15.56 -10.04
N GLY A 242 2.75 15.59 -11.33
CA GLY A 242 4.14 15.38 -11.74
C GLY A 242 5.10 16.38 -11.08
N ASP A 243 4.73 17.67 -11.04
CA ASP A 243 5.54 18.71 -10.39
C ASP A 243 5.76 18.42 -8.89
N HIS A 244 4.75 17.90 -8.19
CA HIS A 244 4.91 17.54 -6.79
C HIS A 244 5.83 16.31 -6.63
N ALA A 245 5.68 15.30 -7.49
CA ALA A 245 6.56 14.12 -7.49
C ALA A 245 8.02 14.52 -7.74
N GLU A 246 8.29 15.40 -8.72
CA GLU A 246 9.62 15.93 -9.02
C GLU A 246 10.19 16.74 -7.84
N LYS A 247 9.37 17.58 -7.21
CA LYS A 247 9.77 18.35 -6.03
C LYS A 247 10.19 17.40 -4.89
N MET A 248 9.41 16.35 -4.65
CA MET A 248 9.74 15.34 -3.62
C MET A 248 11.06 14.63 -3.94
N ALA A 249 11.23 14.17 -5.17
CA ALA A 249 12.45 13.47 -5.59
C ALA A 249 13.69 14.36 -5.50
N ALA A 250 13.58 15.62 -5.91
CA ALA A 250 14.69 16.59 -5.86
C ALA A 250 15.08 17.00 -4.43
N PHE A 251 14.16 16.86 -3.46
CA PHE A 251 14.43 17.25 -2.08
C PHE A 251 15.40 16.28 -1.37
N LEU A 252 15.30 14.99 -1.64
CA LEU A 252 16.10 13.95 -0.98
C LEU A 252 17.36 13.61 -1.77
N PRO A 253 18.54 13.47 -1.14
CA PRO A 253 19.78 13.11 -1.83
C PRO A 253 19.72 11.79 -2.64
N LYS A 254 18.86 10.87 -2.22
CA LYS A 254 18.62 9.58 -2.87
C LYS A 254 17.16 9.45 -3.35
N GLY A 255 16.50 10.59 -3.59
CA GLY A 255 15.15 10.64 -4.13
C GLY A 255 15.14 10.39 -5.64
N ARG A 256 14.12 9.67 -6.11
CA ARG A 256 13.88 9.40 -7.53
C ARG A 256 12.40 9.50 -7.82
N VAL A 257 12.04 10.05 -8.96
CA VAL A 257 10.69 9.93 -9.52
C VAL A 257 10.72 8.92 -10.67
N VAL A 258 9.66 8.14 -10.79
CA VAL A 258 9.46 7.20 -11.90
C VAL A 258 8.06 7.41 -12.44
N HIS A 259 7.97 7.97 -13.64
CA HIS A 259 6.70 8.14 -14.33
C HIS A 259 6.25 6.85 -14.98
N VAL A 260 5.01 6.44 -14.71
CA VAL A 260 4.38 5.25 -15.27
C VAL A 260 3.33 5.69 -16.29
N GLN A 261 3.66 5.49 -17.57
CA GLN A 261 2.82 5.93 -18.68
C GLN A 261 1.52 5.14 -18.76
N GLY A 262 0.44 5.82 -19.17
CA GLY A 262 -0.87 5.22 -19.39
C GLY A 262 -1.52 4.65 -18.13
N ARG A 263 -1.16 5.15 -16.96
CA ARG A 263 -1.71 4.72 -15.66
C ARG A 263 -2.14 5.90 -14.80
N GLY A 264 -3.25 5.69 -14.08
CA GLY A 264 -3.68 6.58 -13.01
C GLY A 264 -3.48 5.93 -11.63
N HIS A 265 -4.17 6.46 -10.64
CA HIS A 265 -4.12 5.95 -9.26
C HIS A 265 -5.13 4.82 -9.02
N PRO A 266 -4.71 3.75 -8.32
CA PRO A 266 -3.35 3.38 -7.96
C PRO A 266 -2.60 2.69 -9.11
N LEU A 267 -1.27 2.71 -9.07
CA LEU A 267 -0.47 1.82 -9.91
C LEU A 267 -0.62 0.38 -9.39
N LEU A 268 -0.64 -0.59 -10.30
CA LEU A 268 -0.77 -2.01 -9.95
C LEU A 268 0.55 -2.63 -9.47
N LEU A 269 1.66 -1.91 -9.65
CA LEU A 269 3.04 -2.29 -9.29
C LEU A 269 3.60 -3.47 -10.11
N ASP A 270 2.85 -4.03 -11.03
CA ASP A 270 3.33 -5.05 -11.98
C ASP A 270 3.77 -4.46 -13.32
N GLU A 271 3.64 -3.14 -13.50
CA GLU A 271 4.20 -2.43 -14.64
C GLU A 271 5.74 -2.54 -14.63
N PRO A 272 6.37 -2.67 -15.82
CA PRO A 272 7.84 -2.79 -15.90
C PRO A 272 8.59 -1.66 -15.18
N ALA A 273 8.11 -0.41 -15.27
CA ALA A 273 8.71 0.74 -14.60
C ALA A 273 8.59 0.65 -13.07
N SER A 274 7.42 0.25 -12.56
CA SER A 274 7.16 0.05 -11.12
C SER A 274 8.05 -1.06 -10.55
N LEU A 275 8.13 -2.21 -11.25
CA LEU A 275 9.00 -3.32 -10.86
C LEU A 275 10.48 -2.94 -10.86
N ALA A 276 10.95 -2.17 -11.86
CA ALA A 276 12.32 -1.69 -11.92
C ALA A 276 12.63 -0.72 -10.75
N ALA A 277 11.70 0.18 -10.44
CA ALA A 277 11.86 1.10 -9.30
C ALA A 277 11.98 0.37 -7.96
N ILE A 278 11.12 -0.63 -7.71
CA ILE A 278 11.19 -1.46 -6.50
C ILE A 278 12.55 -2.19 -6.44
N ARG A 279 13.00 -2.81 -7.56
CA ARG A 279 14.31 -3.49 -7.61
C ARG A 279 15.48 -2.54 -7.33
N ASN A 280 15.44 -1.33 -7.85
CA ASN A 280 16.50 -0.34 -7.63
C ASN A 280 16.59 0.08 -6.16
N VAL A 281 15.44 0.35 -5.50
CA VAL A 281 15.43 0.67 -4.06
C VAL A 281 15.93 -0.50 -3.23
N LEU A 282 15.53 -1.73 -3.58
CA LEU A 282 16.02 -2.94 -2.91
C LEU A 282 17.54 -3.14 -3.08
N ALA A 283 18.06 -2.91 -4.30
CA ALA A 283 19.49 -3.00 -4.56
C ALA A 283 20.31 -1.97 -3.76
N ASP A 284 19.81 -0.73 -3.66
CA ASP A 284 20.43 0.29 -2.81
C ASP A 284 20.38 -0.10 -1.32
N ALA A 285 19.25 -0.66 -0.86
CA ALA A 285 19.07 -1.11 0.51
C ALA A 285 19.97 -2.30 0.88
N ASP A 286 20.23 -3.21 -0.04
CA ASP A 286 21.08 -4.39 0.19
C ASP A 286 22.58 -4.04 0.29
N GLN A 287 23.00 -2.83 -0.15
CA GLN A 287 24.39 -2.35 -0.12
C GLN A 287 24.76 -1.61 1.18
N THR A 288 23.79 -1.25 1.99
CA THR A 288 23.97 -0.48 3.22
C THR A 288 23.66 -1.31 4.45
#